data_06d53cf3f223ec702d5455cf19621e1a
#
_entry.id   06d53cf3f223ec702d5455cf19621e1a
#
_cell.length_a   1.000
_cell.length_b   1.000
_cell.length_c   1.000
_cell.angle_alpha   90.00
_cell.angle_beta   90.00
_cell.angle_gamma   90.00
#
_symmetry.space_group_name_H-M   'P 1'
#
loop_
_entity.id
_entity.type
_entity.pdbx_description
1 polymer ?
#
loop_
_entity_poly.entity_id
_entity_poly.type
_entity_poly.pdbx_seq_one_letter_code
_entity_poly.pdbx_strand_id
1 'polypeptide(L)'
;MLLILPIIALTFLYCIFYSSNNRNNWAISIISSTVILGLIVTAITESLSWFNLIRFESLFSTWLVIDVVIIVFYFQITSQNSRVINLKQFKLSTLLLSGVGLIIVSTGLIGLVAPPNNWNSMDYHMPRVVHWIQNSSVAHYPVSYTPQLYQNPWSEYLIMHFQLLSGGDYFANSVQWLSMIGCLIGVSLIAEQLGANSLGQTFATVAAATMPMGILQASSTQNDYVEAFWLVCLACYSLIIIDKGKNTTWGTYLLFGCSLGLCILTKGTAYFYILPFSIWVTLSQIKYLRFSVWKPALFVATFALVININHYLRNFFVFNSPLGEPGDYANEILSVNVMIPNILRNLALHIATPIGFSGEENGAGNLLHLLLIITCIVIFIFRNQLKLKFPKQAGSYLLTVCATFCVFCYLVKWQPWNARLHLPFFVLSTPFLGLVLSNLPKKVIHSIAIILILSSLPWVFFNRYKPVIDSNNIFQTPRVEQYFKNRPKLQQPYIQAVEFLNSNQCYKIGLMMGQDTWEYPLWMIMQQYPGNEYTIRHVNVFNASSVKEELSENNFKPCALIYMYTKRSKLQKVEQIKYNNDTFVQGWDLAPVSVLMKR
;
A
#
# COMPACT_ATOMS: atom_id res chain seq x y z
N MET A 1 -10.55 -19.31 -11.17
CA MET A 1 -10.61 -18.16 -10.24
C MET A 1 -10.20 -18.65 -8.85
N LEU A 2 -8.89 -18.68 -8.58
CA LEU A 2 -8.31 -19.36 -7.40
C LEU A 2 -7.95 -18.38 -6.26
N LEU A 3 -8.39 -17.11 -6.36
CA LEU A 3 -8.32 -16.14 -5.26
C LEU A 3 -9.14 -16.55 -4.04
N ILE A 4 -9.93 -17.61 -4.16
CA ILE A 4 -10.68 -18.18 -3.04
C ILE A 4 -9.75 -18.73 -1.94
N LEU A 5 -8.53 -19.16 -2.27
CA LEU A 5 -7.59 -19.73 -1.30
C LEU A 5 -7.18 -18.73 -0.20
N PRO A 6 -6.64 -17.53 -0.50
CA PRO A 6 -6.37 -16.55 0.55
C PRO A 6 -7.62 -16.14 1.35
N ILE A 7 -8.81 -16.21 0.73
CA ILE A 7 -10.09 -15.92 1.40
C ILE A 7 -10.44 -17.03 2.39
N ILE A 8 -10.24 -18.29 2.01
CA ILE A 8 -10.43 -19.45 2.90
C ILE A 8 -9.51 -19.33 4.11
N ALA A 9 -8.20 -19.08 3.89
CA ALA A 9 -7.24 -18.87 4.97
C ALA A 9 -7.72 -17.77 5.93
N LEU A 10 -8.08 -16.59 5.40
CA LEU A 10 -8.57 -15.47 6.22
C LEU A 10 -9.83 -15.84 7.02
N THR A 11 -10.76 -16.55 6.40
CA THR A 11 -12.03 -16.94 7.04
C THR A 11 -11.78 -17.89 8.22
N PHE A 12 -10.96 -18.92 8.04
CA PHE A 12 -10.67 -19.85 9.13
C PHE A 12 -9.78 -19.25 10.20
N LEU A 13 -8.82 -18.40 9.86
CA LEU A 13 -8.07 -17.61 10.83
C LEU A 13 -9.00 -16.70 11.65
N TYR A 14 -9.96 -16.05 10.99
CA TYR A 14 -10.98 -15.25 11.70
C TYR A 14 -11.78 -16.12 12.68
N CYS A 15 -12.23 -17.28 12.27
CA CYS A 15 -12.96 -18.20 13.15
C CYS A 15 -12.12 -18.65 14.35
N ILE A 16 -10.81 -18.91 14.16
CA ILE A 16 -9.87 -19.25 15.23
C ILE A 16 -9.76 -18.11 16.25
N PHE A 17 -9.47 -16.88 15.78
CA PHE A 17 -9.33 -15.72 16.67
C PHE A 17 -10.64 -15.35 17.35
N TYR A 18 -11.77 -15.47 16.66
CA TYR A 18 -13.07 -15.18 17.22
C TYR A 18 -13.44 -16.18 18.34
N SER A 19 -13.18 -17.48 18.11
CA SER A 19 -13.44 -18.53 19.11
C SER A 19 -12.53 -18.42 20.33
N SER A 20 -11.27 -17.97 20.13
CA SER A 20 -10.28 -17.81 21.21
C SER A 20 -10.48 -16.53 22.02
N ASN A 21 -11.24 -15.55 21.51
CA ASN A 21 -11.40 -14.25 22.12
C ASN A 21 -12.55 -14.25 23.14
N ASN A 22 -12.23 -14.14 24.44
CA ASN A 22 -13.23 -14.12 25.53
C ASN A 22 -14.24 -12.97 25.44
N ARG A 23 -13.94 -11.90 24.71
CA ARG A 23 -14.81 -10.73 24.56
C ARG A 23 -15.70 -10.77 23.31
N ASN A 24 -15.60 -11.82 22.48
CA ASN A 24 -16.34 -11.94 21.21
C ASN A 24 -16.27 -10.65 20.34
N ASN A 25 -15.11 -10.00 20.32
CA ASN A 25 -14.92 -8.78 19.52
C ASN A 25 -14.48 -9.19 18.10
N TRP A 26 -15.42 -9.11 17.17
CA TRP A 26 -15.23 -9.47 15.77
C TRP A 26 -14.15 -8.60 15.08
N ALA A 27 -14.08 -7.30 15.41
CA ALA A 27 -13.15 -6.38 14.74
C ALA A 27 -11.69 -6.71 15.07
N ILE A 28 -11.38 -6.98 16.37
CA ILE A 28 -10.02 -7.40 16.74
C ILE A 28 -9.67 -8.77 16.15
N SER A 29 -10.67 -9.65 15.98
CA SER A 29 -10.45 -10.97 15.35
C SER A 29 -10.10 -10.83 13.88
N ILE A 30 -10.77 -9.96 13.13
CA ILE A 30 -10.42 -9.64 11.73
C ILE A 30 -9.01 -9.05 11.66
N ILE A 31 -8.68 -8.05 12.48
CA ILE A 31 -7.36 -7.42 12.50
C ILE A 31 -6.27 -8.47 12.78
N SER A 32 -6.46 -9.31 13.81
CA SER A 32 -5.50 -10.36 14.15
C SER A 32 -5.30 -11.36 13.00
N SER A 33 -6.39 -11.78 12.38
CA SER A 33 -6.37 -12.73 11.25
C SER A 33 -5.64 -12.15 10.05
N THR A 34 -5.88 -10.87 9.76
CA THR A 34 -5.22 -10.22 8.62
C THR A 34 -3.72 -10.01 8.88
N VAL A 35 -3.30 -9.72 10.12
CA VAL A 35 -1.87 -9.66 10.48
C VAL A 35 -1.20 -11.03 10.25
N ILE A 36 -1.82 -12.13 10.69
CA ILE A 36 -1.29 -13.48 10.45
C ILE A 36 -1.29 -13.82 8.95
N LEU A 37 -2.35 -13.47 8.21
CA LEU A 37 -2.38 -13.65 6.76
C LEU A 37 -1.24 -12.89 6.08
N GLY A 38 -0.95 -11.66 6.53
CA GLY A 38 0.18 -10.87 6.04
C GLY A 38 1.53 -11.56 6.22
N LEU A 39 1.73 -12.23 7.38
CA LEU A 39 2.92 -13.05 7.62
C LEU A 39 2.96 -14.27 6.71
N ILE A 40 1.83 -14.94 6.50
CA ILE A 40 1.73 -16.10 5.60
C ILE A 40 2.11 -15.71 4.18
N VAL A 41 1.58 -14.60 3.66
CA VAL A 41 1.95 -14.07 2.32
C VAL A 41 3.46 -13.82 2.24
N THR A 42 4.05 -13.19 3.26
CA THR A 42 5.49 -12.94 3.31
C THR A 42 6.28 -14.25 3.31
N ALA A 43 5.90 -15.20 4.16
CA ALA A 43 6.59 -16.48 4.28
C ALA A 43 6.51 -17.31 2.99
N ILE A 44 5.33 -17.37 2.34
CA ILE A 44 5.16 -18.05 1.05
C ILE A 44 6.08 -17.42 -0.01
N THR A 45 6.00 -16.10 -0.15
CA THR A 45 6.77 -15.37 -1.16
C THR A 45 8.27 -15.59 -1.00
N GLU A 46 8.79 -15.39 0.21
CA GLU A 46 10.23 -15.50 0.46
C GLU A 46 10.71 -16.96 0.32
N SER A 47 9.92 -17.92 0.80
CA SER A 47 10.28 -19.34 0.68
C SER A 47 10.30 -19.81 -0.79
N LEU A 48 9.26 -19.48 -1.57
CA LEU A 48 9.21 -19.86 -2.99
C LEU A 48 10.30 -19.14 -3.79
N SER A 49 10.62 -17.90 -3.42
CA SER A 49 11.68 -17.13 -4.06
C SER A 49 13.06 -17.77 -3.90
N TRP A 50 13.38 -18.33 -2.73
CA TRP A 50 14.69 -18.99 -2.47
C TRP A 50 14.96 -20.15 -3.41
N PHE A 51 13.89 -20.85 -3.85
CA PHE A 51 13.98 -22.00 -4.75
C PHE A 51 13.68 -21.64 -6.22
N ASN A 52 13.46 -20.36 -6.55
CA ASN A 52 13.00 -19.89 -7.87
C ASN A 52 11.70 -20.58 -8.31
N LEU A 53 10.75 -20.74 -7.39
CA LEU A 53 9.48 -21.42 -7.56
C LEU A 53 8.27 -20.46 -7.53
N ILE A 54 8.44 -19.16 -7.74
CA ILE A 54 7.32 -18.23 -7.87
C ILE A 54 6.63 -18.45 -9.21
N ARG A 55 5.75 -19.45 -9.24
CA ARG A 55 4.93 -19.87 -10.38
C ARG A 55 3.54 -20.22 -9.91
N PHE A 56 2.60 -20.27 -10.83
CA PHE A 56 1.22 -20.59 -10.52
C PHE A 56 1.08 -21.92 -9.74
N GLU A 57 1.69 -23.01 -10.23
CA GLU A 57 1.53 -24.35 -9.66
C GLU A 57 2.06 -24.43 -8.22
N SER A 58 3.23 -23.87 -7.99
CA SER A 58 3.87 -23.87 -6.66
C SER A 58 3.10 -22.98 -5.68
N LEU A 59 2.67 -21.81 -6.13
CA LEU A 59 1.89 -20.89 -5.30
C LEU A 59 0.53 -21.49 -4.95
N PHE A 60 -0.17 -22.06 -5.92
CA PHE A 60 -1.44 -22.75 -5.72
C PHE A 60 -1.33 -23.91 -4.73
N SER A 61 -0.34 -24.80 -4.94
CA SER A 61 -0.12 -25.95 -4.06
C SER A 61 0.23 -25.51 -2.64
N THR A 62 1.05 -24.46 -2.48
CA THR A 62 1.43 -23.93 -1.17
C THR A 62 0.22 -23.36 -0.44
N TRP A 63 -0.62 -22.56 -1.11
CA TRP A 63 -1.86 -22.07 -0.50
C TRP A 63 -2.80 -23.21 -0.09
N LEU A 64 -2.97 -24.23 -0.95
CA LEU A 64 -3.80 -25.40 -0.63
C LEU A 64 -3.33 -26.10 0.65
N VAL A 65 -2.03 -26.34 0.78
CA VAL A 65 -1.44 -26.97 1.98
C VAL A 65 -1.70 -26.10 3.22
N ILE A 66 -1.50 -24.78 3.11
CA ILE A 66 -1.72 -23.85 4.23
C ILE A 66 -3.20 -23.83 4.63
N ASP A 67 -4.13 -23.81 3.68
CA ASP A 67 -5.56 -23.88 3.95
C ASP A 67 -5.92 -25.15 4.71
N VAL A 68 -5.41 -26.31 4.27
CA VAL A 68 -5.63 -27.59 4.98
C VAL A 68 -5.11 -27.52 6.41
N VAL A 69 -3.89 -26.98 6.63
CA VAL A 69 -3.31 -26.85 7.97
C VAL A 69 -4.16 -25.95 8.86
N ILE A 70 -4.61 -24.78 8.36
CA ILE A 70 -5.45 -23.85 9.12
C ILE A 70 -6.81 -24.49 9.45
N ILE A 71 -7.42 -25.19 8.50
CA ILE A 71 -8.70 -25.88 8.69
C ILE A 71 -8.58 -26.99 9.76
N VAL A 72 -7.54 -27.82 9.69
CA VAL A 72 -7.29 -28.87 10.70
C VAL A 72 -7.11 -28.24 12.09
N PHE A 73 -6.31 -27.18 12.17
CA PHE A 73 -6.07 -26.46 13.41
C PHE A 73 -7.37 -25.83 13.98
N TYR A 74 -8.22 -25.27 13.11
CA TYR A 74 -9.55 -24.77 13.49
C TYR A 74 -10.40 -25.87 14.14
N PHE A 75 -10.51 -27.05 13.53
CA PHE A 75 -11.31 -28.13 14.09
C PHE A 75 -10.74 -28.67 15.41
N GLN A 76 -9.43 -28.70 15.57
CA GLN A 76 -8.80 -29.08 16.85
C GLN A 76 -9.16 -28.13 17.99
N ILE A 77 -9.17 -26.81 17.73
CA ILE A 77 -9.52 -25.79 18.73
C ILE A 77 -11.02 -25.80 19.04
N THR A 78 -11.87 -25.90 18.01
CA THR A 78 -13.33 -25.79 18.17
C THR A 78 -13.98 -27.04 18.74
N SER A 79 -13.39 -28.23 18.56
CA SER A 79 -13.85 -29.45 19.21
C SER A 79 -13.82 -29.37 20.75
N GLN A 80 -12.99 -28.47 21.30
CA GLN A 80 -12.88 -28.23 22.73
C GLN A 80 -13.78 -27.07 23.23
N ASN A 81 -14.31 -26.23 22.34
CA ASN A 81 -15.06 -25.02 22.69
C ASN A 81 -16.18 -24.74 21.68
N SER A 82 -17.32 -25.40 21.82
CA SER A 82 -18.51 -25.12 21.00
C SER A 82 -19.15 -23.77 21.40
N ARG A 83 -18.63 -22.67 20.89
CA ARG A 83 -19.26 -21.34 21.05
C ARG A 83 -19.99 -20.95 19.75
N VAL A 84 -21.30 -20.74 19.87
CA VAL A 84 -22.13 -20.21 18.79
C VAL A 84 -21.69 -18.77 18.48
N ILE A 85 -21.46 -18.48 17.20
CA ILE A 85 -21.15 -17.13 16.70
C ILE A 85 -22.38 -16.24 16.96
N ASN A 86 -22.29 -15.40 17.97
CA ASN A 86 -23.35 -14.44 18.28
C ASN A 86 -23.02 -13.11 17.61
N LEU A 87 -23.62 -12.85 16.45
CA LEU A 87 -23.53 -11.58 15.75
C LEU A 87 -24.28 -10.54 16.60
N LYS A 88 -23.56 -9.87 17.51
CA LYS A 88 -24.12 -8.71 18.22
C LYS A 88 -24.64 -7.72 17.18
N GLN A 89 -25.91 -7.32 17.34
CA GLN A 89 -26.53 -6.31 16.49
C GLN A 89 -25.67 -5.03 16.50
N PHE A 90 -25.21 -4.64 15.32
CA PHE A 90 -24.54 -3.37 15.11
C PHE A 90 -25.55 -2.24 15.38
N LYS A 91 -25.35 -1.48 16.44
CA LYS A 91 -26.13 -0.26 16.75
C LYS A 91 -25.56 0.98 16.04
N LEU A 92 -24.91 0.80 14.91
CA LEU A 92 -24.38 1.90 14.12
C LEU A 92 -25.49 2.53 13.27
N SER A 93 -25.35 3.81 12.92
CA SER A 93 -26.33 4.51 12.07
C SER A 93 -26.40 3.89 10.68
N THR A 94 -27.46 3.17 10.37
CA THR A 94 -27.65 2.48 9.09
C THR A 94 -27.54 3.43 7.89
N LEU A 95 -28.10 4.64 8.00
CA LEU A 95 -28.03 5.65 6.94
C LEU A 95 -26.59 6.07 6.63
N LEU A 96 -25.76 6.32 7.64
CA LEU A 96 -24.36 6.73 7.44
C LEU A 96 -23.54 5.58 6.89
N LEU A 97 -23.78 4.35 7.35
CA LEU A 97 -23.12 3.16 6.84
C LEU A 97 -23.50 2.83 5.40
N SER A 98 -24.72 3.13 4.96
CA SER A 98 -25.08 2.96 3.54
C SER A 98 -24.29 3.91 2.63
N GLY A 99 -24.03 5.16 3.10
CA GLY A 99 -23.14 6.09 2.37
C GLY A 99 -21.69 5.57 2.29
N VAL A 100 -21.17 5.04 3.40
CA VAL A 100 -19.86 4.37 3.40
C VAL A 100 -19.85 3.15 2.46
N GLY A 101 -20.90 2.33 2.51
CA GLY A 101 -21.07 1.17 1.64
C GLY A 101 -21.07 1.56 0.15
N LEU A 102 -21.73 2.66 -0.20
CA LEU A 102 -21.70 3.19 -1.57
C LEU A 102 -20.28 3.52 -2.01
N ILE A 103 -19.49 4.21 -1.17
CA ILE A 103 -18.09 4.54 -1.47
C ILE A 103 -17.27 3.25 -1.64
N ILE A 104 -17.39 2.29 -0.71
CA ILE A 104 -16.66 1.02 -0.75
C ILE A 104 -16.98 0.25 -2.05
N VAL A 105 -18.26 0.07 -2.35
CA VAL A 105 -18.69 -0.69 -3.54
C VAL A 105 -18.24 0.00 -4.82
N SER A 106 -18.41 1.32 -4.90
CA SER A 106 -18.00 2.07 -6.10
C SER A 106 -16.49 2.06 -6.31
N THR A 107 -15.69 2.29 -5.26
CA THR A 107 -14.22 2.24 -5.38
C THR A 107 -13.72 0.83 -5.69
N GLY A 108 -14.37 -0.21 -5.15
CA GLY A 108 -14.08 -1.60 -5.48
C GLY A 108 -14.40 -1.93 -6.95
N LEU A 109 -15.55 -1.49 -7.44
CA LEU A 109 -15.93 -1.65 -8.84
C LEU A 109 -14.93 -0.96 -9.77
N ILE A 110 -14.53 0.28 -9.45
CA ILE A 110 -13.50 1.00 -10.20
C ILE A 110 -12.18 0.22 -10.18
N GLY A 111 -11.77 -0.29 -9.01
CA GLY A 111 -10.54 -1.07 -8.87
C GLY A 111 -10.52 -2.38 -9.66
N LEU A 112 -11.68 -3.02 -9.85
CA LEU A 112 -11.80 -4.27 -10.62
C LEU A 112 -11.91 -4.03 -12.14
N VAL A 113 -12.61 -2.98 -12.55
CA VAL A 113 -12.83 -2.69 -13.97
C VAL A 113 -11.66 -1.96 -14.60
N ALA A 114 -11.17 -0.90 -13.94
CA ALA A 114 -10.05 -0.11 -14.45
C ALA A 114 -8.70 -0.78 -14.12
N PRO A 115 -7.77 -0.83 -15.09
CA PRO A 115 -6.42 -1.31 -14.85
C PRO A 115 -5.63 -0.36 -13.96
N PRO A 116 -4.48 -0.80 -13.41
CA PRO A 116 -3.48 0.11 -12.88
C PRO A 116 -3.08 1.14 -13.96
N ASN A 117 -3.10 2.43 -13.64
CA ASN A 117 -2.77 3.47 -14.62
C ASN A 117 -2.16 4.74 -14.01
N ASN A 118 -1.85 4.73 -12.71
CA ASN A 118 -1.11 5.82 -12.09
C ASN A 118 0.39 5.73 -12.38
N TRP A 119 1.10 6.83 -12.17
CA TRP A 119 2.51 6.94 -12.56
C TRP A 119 3.36 5.84 -11.94
N ASN A 120 3.37 5.72 -10.62
CA ASN A 120 4.21 4.76 -9.92
C ASN A 120 3.81 3.29 -10.19
N SER A 121 2.54 3.05 -10.53
CA SER A 121 2.11 1.71 -10.96
C SER A 121 2.74 1.30 -12.28
N MET A 122 2.98 2.29 -13.19
CA MET A 122 3.50 2.02 -14.52
C MET A 122 5.02 1.94 -14.56
N ASP A 123 5.73 2.61 -13.64
CA ASP A 123 7.19 2.68 -13.65
C ASP A 123 7.88 1.74 -12.65
N TYR A 124 7.27 1.39 -11.49
CA TYR A 124 7.93 0.50 -10.55
C TYR A 124 7.06 -0.55 -9.85
N HIS A 125 5.81 -0.27 -9.42
CA HIS A 125 5.01 -1.27 -8.70
C HIS A 125 4.67 -2.49 -9.57
N MET A 126 4.06 -2.27 -10.72
CA MET A 126 3.65 -3.36 -11.60
C MET A 126 4.79 -3.96 -12.42
N PRO A 127 5.78 -3.17 -12.92
CA PRO A 127 6.96 -3.75 -13.57
C PRO A 127 7.69 -4.76 -12.68
N ARG A 128 7.92 -4.43 -11.40
CA ARG A 128 8.58 -5.37 -10.47
C ARG A 128 7.81 -6.68 -10.32
N VAL A 129 6.48 -6.64 -10.29
CA VAL A 129 5.63 -7.83 -10.18
C VAL A 129 5.81 -8.75 -11.39
N VAL A 130 5.77 -8.20 -12.61
CA VAL A 130 5.93 -9.01 -13.82
C VAL A 130 7.36 -9.55 -13.99
N HIS A 131 8.37 -8.79 -13.58
CA HIS A 131 9.76 -9.29 -13.53
C HIS A 131 9.92 -10.43 -12.52
N TRP A 132 9.31 -10.35 -11.33
CA TRP A 132 9.34 -11.45 -10.35
C TRP A 132 8.67 -12.71 -10.87
N ILE A 133 7.54 -12.58 -11.54
CA ILE A 133 6.84 -13.70 -12.18
C ILE A 133 7.71 -14.31 -13.27
N GLN A 134 8.27 -13.49 -14.17
CA GLN A 134 9.18 -13.95 -15.23
C GLN A 134 10.41 -14.65 -14.67
N ASN A 135 11.02 -14.10 -13.61
CA ASN A 135 12.22 -14.64 -13.00
C ASN A 135 11.95 -15.76 -11.98
N SER A 136 10.67 -16.04 -11.69
CA SER A 136 10.23 -16.97 -10.64
C SER A 136 10.81 -16.67 -9.26
N SER A 137 11.19 -15.43 -8.98
CA SER A 137 11.91 -15.01 -7.76
C SER A 137 11.75 -13.51 -7.49
N VAL A 138 11.72 -13.11 -6.23
CA VAL A 138 11.78 -11.69 -5.81
C VAL A 138 13.23 -11.19 -5.60
N ALA A 139 14.22 -11.95 -6.08
CA ALA A 139 15.61 -11.53 -6.09
C ALA A 139 15.79 -10.26 -6.94
N HIS A 140 16.79 -9.44 -6.59
CA HIS A 140 17.12 -8.26 -7.37
C HIS A 140 17.69 -8.63 -8.74
N TYR A 141 17.34 -7.85 -9.75
CA TYR A 141 17.70 -8.02 -11.15
C TYR A 141 18.23 -6.70 -11.74
N PRO A 142 18.91 -6.71 -12.89
CA PRO A 142 19.34 -5.48 -13.54
C PRO A 142 18.12 -4.64 -13.90
N VAL A 143 18.14 -3.34 -13.59
CA VAL A 143 17.01 -2.44 -13.86
C VAL A 143 17.46 -1.01 -14.07
N SER A 144 16.86 -0.31 -15.02
CA SER A 144 17.16 1.11 -15.26
C SER A 144 16.60 2.04 -14.17
N TYR A 145 15.52 1.64 -13.49
CA TYR A 145 14.86 2.42 -12.44
C TYR A 145 14.92 1.68 -11.09
N THR A 146 15.92 2.01 -10.29
CA THR A 146 16.27 1.31 -9.04
C THR A 146 15.16 1.23 -7.97
N PRO A 147 14.15 2.14 -7.89
CA PRO A 147 13.00 1.96 -7.01
C PRO A 147 12.26 0.63 -7.20
N GLN A 148 12.31 0.01 -8.38
CA GLN A 148 11.78 -1.34 -8.58
C GLN A 148 12.45 -2.39 -7.68
N LEU A 149 13.65 -2.13 -7.17
CA LEU A 149 14.41 -3.05 -6.32
C LEU A 149 14.29 -2.71 -4.84
N TYR A 150 14.70 -1.48 -4.45
CA TYR A 150 14.92 -1.15 -3.06
C TYR A 150 13.66 -0.70 -2.30
N GLN A 151 12.61 -0.27 -2.98
CA GLN A 151 11.36 0.08 -2.29
C GLN A 151 10.75 -1.15 -1.61
N ASN A 152 10.17 -0.94 -0.42
CA ASN A 152 9.64 -2.00 0.42
C ASN A 152 8.49 -2.76 -0.30
N PRO A 153 8.50 -4.11 -0.35
CA PRO A 153 7.80 -4.87 -1.38
C PRO A 153 6.48 -5.52 -0.96
N TRP A 154 5.99 -5.37 0.28
CA TRP A 154 4.89 -6.22 0.78
C TRP A 154 3.60 -6.11 -0.05
N SER A 155 3.23 -4.92 -0.47
CA SER A 155 2.02 -4.73 -1.29
C SER A 155 2.10 -5.50 -2.60
N GLU A 156 3.26 -5.47 -3.24
CA GLU A 156 3.50 -6.14 -4.51
C GLU A 156 3.63 -7.66 -4.35
N TYR A 157 4.01 -8.16 -3.16
CA TYR A 157 3.91 -9.59 -2.88
C TYR A 157 2.46 -10.06 -3.00
N LEU A 158 1.52 -9.36 -2.37
CA LEU A 158 0.10 -9.72 -2.45
C LEU A 158 -0.47 -9.51 -3.86
N ILE A 159 -0.07 -8.42 -4.55
CA ILE A 159 -0.45 -8.19 -5.96
C ILE A 159 0.04 -9.36 -6.83
N MET A 160 1.28 -9.81 -6.65
CA MET A 160 1.85 -10.94 -7.37
C MET A 160 1.07 -12.25 -7.12
N HIS A 161 0.70 -12.53 -5.86
CA HIS A 161 -0.16 -13.67 -5.54
C HIS A 161 -1.51 -13.57 -6.28
N PHE A 162 -2.13 -12.40 -6.27
CA PHE A 162 -3.40 -12.20 -6.98
C PHE A 162 -3.23 -12.37 -8.48
N GLN A 163 -2.18 -11.82 -9.06
CA GLN A 163 -1.92 -11.91 -10.50
C GLN A 163 -1.66 -13.35 -10.95
N LEU A 164 -0.86 -14.12 -10.22
CA LEU A 164 -0.62 -15.54 -10.50
C LEU A 164 -1.89 -16.38 -10.35
N LEU A 165 -2.67 -16.17 -9.29
CA LEU A 165 -3.88 -16.97 -9.02
C LEU A 165 -5.08 -16.60 -9.92
N SER A 166 -5.11 -15.39 -10.49
CA SER A 166 -6.19 -14.94 -11.36
C SER A 166 -5.85 -14.96 -12.85
N GLY A 167 -4.56 -15.08 -13.21
CA GLY A 167 -4.08 -15.06 -14.59
C GLY A 167 -4.00 -13.65 -15.20
N GLY A 168 -3.95 -12.59 -14.39
CA GLY A 168 -3.83 -11.21 -14.88
C GLY A 168 -3.95 -10.16 -13.79
N ASP A 169 -3.93 -8.90 -14.17
CA ASP A 169 -3.88 -7.74 -13.26
C ASP A 169 -5.26 -7.20 -12.81
N TYR A 170 -6.36 -7.90 -13.11
CA TYR A 170 -7.72 -7.45 -12.76
C TYR A 170 -7.90 -7.20 -11.26
N PHE A 171 -7.18 -7.92 -10.41
CA PHE A 171 -7.26 -7.81 -8.96
C PHE A 171 -6.09 -7.03 -8.34
N ALA A 172 -5.21 -6.44 -9.14
CA ALA A 172 -4.05 -5.72 -8.61
C ALA A 172 -4.45 -4.54 -7.71
N ASN A 173 -5.44 -3.75 -8.11
CA ASN A 173 -5.95 -2.62 -7.32
C ASN A 173 -6.68 -3.07 -6.04
N SER A 174 -7.12 -4.34 -5.95
CA SER A 174 -7.89 -4.84 -4.81
C SER A 174 -7.08 -4.85 -3.52
N VAL A 175 -5.75 -4.86 -3.56
CA VAL A 175 -4.88 -4.85 -2.38
C VAL A 175 -5.05 -3.56 -1.59
N GLN A 176 -5.06 -2.41 -2.26
CA GLN A 176 -5.33 -1.11 -1.64
C GLN A 176 -6.79 -1.01 -1.16
N TRP A 177 -7.74 -1.49 -1.97
CA TRP A 177 -9.16 -1.47 -1.62
C TRP A 177 -9.47 -2.30 -0.38
N LEU A 178 -8.94 -3.51 -0.26
CA LEU A 178 -9.08 -4.36 0.92
C LEU A 178 -8.44 -3.71 2.15
N SER A 179 -7.30 -3.05 1.98
CA SER A 179 -6.63 -2.31 3.05
C SER A 179 -7.44 -1.10 3.50
N MET A 180 -8.13 -0.40 2.58
CA MET A 180 -9.10 0.64 2.95
C MET A 180 -10.19 0.06 3.85
N ILE A 181 -10.82 -1.05 3.48
CA ILE A 181 -11.85 -1.71 4.30
C ILE A 181 -11.29 -2.06 5.69
N GLY A 182 -10.08 -2.64 5.73
CA GLY A 182 -9.37 -2.92 6.98
C GLY A 182 -9.16 -1.68 7.85
N CYS A 183 -8.77 -0.55 7.24
CA CYS A 183 -8.68 0.74 7.93
C CYS A 183 -10.02 1.17 8.52
N LEU A 184 -11.12 1.08 7.76
CA LEU A 184 -12.45 1.47 8.23
C LEU A 184 -12.91 0.66 9.46
N ILE A 185 -12.64 -0.64 9.45
CA ILE A 185 -12.91 -1.53 10.60
C ILE A 185 -12.03 -1.12 11.79
N GLY A 186 -10.75 -0.93 11.55
CA GLY A 186 -9.78 -0.64 12.61
C GLY A 186 -9.97 0.74 13.25
N VAL A 187 -10.30 1.79 12.48
CA VAL A 187 -10.56 3.12 13.06
C VAL A 187 -11.82 3.13 13.93
N SER A 188 -12.85 2.35 13.56
CA SER A 188 -14.03 2.14 14.41
C SER A 188 -13.64 1.48 15.75
N LEU A 189 -12.80 0.44 15.69
CA LEU A 189 -12.29 -0.24 16.88
C LEU A 189 -11.43 0.67 17.76
N ILE A 190 -10.51 1.45 17.16
CA ILE A 190 -9.70 2.42 17.91
C ILE A 190 -10.59 3.47 18.58
N ALA A 191 -11.62 3.97 17.88
CA ALA A 191 -12.58 4.91 18.46
C ALA A 191 -13.30 4.29 19.67
N GLU A 192 -13.73 3.02 19.59
CA GLU A 192 -14.29 2.27 20.71
C GLU A 192 -13.29 2.15 21.87
N GLN A 193 -12.05 1.77 21.61
CA GLN A 193 -10.99 1.65 22.62
C GLN A 193 -10.68 2.99 23.30
N LEU A 194 -10.80 4.10 22.57
CA LEU A 194 -10.68 5.45 23.11
C LEU A 194 -11.93 5.91 23.89
N GLY A 195 -13.03 5.14 23.89
CA GLY A 195 -14.25 5.44 24.64
C GLY A 195 -15.34 6.16 23.84
N ALA A 196 -15.28 6.20 22.52
CA ALA A 196 -16.34 6.74 21.69
C ALA A 196 -17.59 5.83 21.72
N ASN A 197 -18.76 6.45 21.73
CA ASN A 197 -20.03 5.73 21.59
C ASN A 197 -20.23 5.23 20.13
N SER A 198 -21.29 4.45 19.88
CA SER A 198 -21.55 3.88 18.54
C SER A 198 -21.65 4.94 17.44
N LEU A 199 -22.18 6.14 17.72
CA LEU A 199 -22.26 7.22 16.74
C LEU A 199 -20.89 7.81 16.44
N GLY A 200 -20.02 7.93 17.46
CA GLY A 200 -18.62 8.34 17.29
C GLY A 200 -17.81 7.32 16.49
N GLN A 201 -18.01 6.02 16.73
CA GLN A 201 -17.41 4.94 15.94
C GLN A 201 -17.85 5.02 14.47
N THR A 202 -19.16 5.20 14.22
CA THR A 202 -19.70 5.41 12.86
C THR A 202 -19.07 6.64 12.21
N PHE A 203 -18.97 7.75 12.95
CA PHE A 203 -18.37 8.99 12.42
C PHE A 203 -16.91 8.81 12.06
N ALA A 204 -16.12 8.12 12.88
CA ALA A 204 -14.72 7.81 12.57
C ALA A 204 -14.60 7.04 11.25
N THR A 205 -15.49 6.05 11.04
CA THR A 205 -15.56 5.28 9.79
C THR A 205 -15.95 6.16 8.59
N VAL A 206 -16.97 7.03 8.74
CA VAL A 206 -17.35 7.99 7.68
C VAL A 206 -16.20 8.91 7.34
N ALA A 207 -15.56 9.51 8.35
CA ALA A 207 -14.42 10.42 8.12
C ALA A 207 -13.26 9.71 7.40
N ALA A 208 -12.97 8.45 7.75
CA ALA A 208 -11.94 7.68 7.06
C ALA A 208 -12.32 7.33 5.60
N ALA A 209 -13.60 7.00 5.34
CA ALA A 209 -14.07 6.60 4.01
C ALA A 209 -14.19 7.77 3.03
N THR A 210 -14.39 8.98 3.53
CA THR A 210 -14.71 10.17 2.72
C THR A 210 -13.50 11.03 2.35
N MET A 211 -12.28 10.62 2.69
CA MET A 211 -11.06 11.33 2.32
C MET A 211 -10.85 11.33 0.81
N PRO A 212 -10.77 12.48 0.12
CA PRO A 212 -10.53 12.55 -1.32
C PRO A 212 -9.28 11.74 -1.73
N MET A 213 -8.16 11.97 -1.07
CA MET A 213 -6.91 11.22 -1.32
C MET A 213 -7.11 9.72 -1.12
N GLY A 214 -7.82 9.31 -0.05
CA GLY A 214 -8.11 7.91 0.23
C GLY A 214 -8.94 7.25 -0.89
N ILE A 215 -9.98 7.92 -1.38
CA ILE A 215 -10.83 7.42 -2.48
C ILE A 215 -9.99 7.16 -3.74
N LEU A 216 -9.11 8.09 -4.11
CA LEU A 216 -8.24 7.93 -5.28
C LEU A 216 -7.25 6.78 -5.09
N GLN A 217 -6.67 6.65 -3.90
CA GLN A 217 -5.73 5.58 -3.59
C GLN A 217 -6.39 4.19 -3.56
N ALA A 218 -7.64 4.10 -3.09
CA ALA A 218 -8.34 2.82 -2.91
C ALA A 218 -8.49 2.00 -4.20
N SER A 219 -8.49 2.64 -5.36
CA SER A 219 -8.59 1.96 -6.66
C SER A 219 -7.27 1.92 -7.44
N SER A 220 -6.13 1.99 -6.76
CA SER A 220 -4.79 2.01 -7.37
C SER A 220 -3.92 0.84 -6.87
N THR A 221 -2.75 0.65 -7.47
CA THR A 221 -1.73 -0.30 -6.99
C THR A 221 -0.62 0.39 -6.19
N GLN A 222 -0.86 1.57 -5.68
CA GLN A 222 -0.01 2.23 -4.68
C GLN A 222 -0.03 1.42 -3.37
N ASN A 223 0.68 1.87 -2.34
CA ASN A 223 0.78 1.15 -1.07
C ASN A 223 0.40 1.99 0.17
N ASP A 224 -0.20 3.18 -0.05
CA ASP A 224 -0.52 4.13 1.03
C ASP A 224 -1.59 3.61 1.99
N TYR A 225 -2.66 2.95 1.48
CA TYR A 225 -3.65 2.31 2.35
C TYR A 225 -3.13 1.04 3.02
N VAL A 226 -2.23 0.30 2.36
CA VAL A 226 -1.62 -0.88 2.96
C VAL A 226 -0.76 -0.47 4.16
N GLU A 227 0.05 0.59 4.02
CA GLU A 227 0.80 1.20 5.12
C GLU A 227 -0.14 1.68 6.23
N ALA A 228 -1.19 2.44 5.88
CA ALA A 228 -2.19 2.93 6.83
C ALA A 228 -2.87 1.79 7.59
N PHE A 229 -3.17 0.67 6.93
CA PHE A 229 -3.80 -0.48 7.58
C PHE A 229 -2.89 -1.15 8.62
N TRP A 230 -1.61 -1.36 8.31
CA TRP A 230 -0.68 -1.90 9.30
C TRP A 230 -0.45 -0.94 10.47
N LEU A 231 -0.47 0.37 10.22
CA LEU A 231 -0.42 1.38 11.28
C LEU A 231 -1.69 1.40 12.14
N VAL A 232 -2.85 1.18 11.55
CA VAL A 232 -4.11 1.00 12.28
C VAL A 232 -4.05 -0.25 13.16
N CYS A 233 -3.52 -1.37 12.66
CA CYS A 233 -3.29 -2.58 13.45
C CYS A 233 -2.32 -2.27 14.62
N LEU A 234 -1.20 -1.60 14.34
CA LEU A 234 -0.23 -1.17 15.35
C LEU A 234 -0.87 -0.29 16.43
N ALA A 235 -1.70 0.69 16.04
CA ALA A 235 -2.40 1.57 16.97
C ALA A 235 -3.42 0.82 17.85
N CYS A 236 -4.18 -0.13 17.27
CA CYS A 236 -5.08 -1.00 18.02
C CYS A 236 -4.33 -1.79 19.11
N TYR A 237 -3.19 -2.42 18.74
CA TYR A 237 -2.40 -3.18 19.71
C TYR A 237 -1.68 -2.29 20.71
N SER A 238 -1.27 -1.09 20.33
CA SER A 238 -0.73 -0.09 21.26
C SER A 238 -1.69 0.20 22.39
N LEU A 239 -2.96 0.48 22.06
CA LEU A 239 -3.99 0.74 23.06
C LEU A 239 -4.28 -0.49 23.93
N ILE A 240 -4.30 -1.69 23.38
CA ILE A 240 -4.49 -2.94 24.14
C ILE A 240 -3.31 -3.15 25.12
N ILE A 241 -2.06 -2.93 24.68
CA ILE A 241 -0.87 -3.07 25.54
C ILE A 241 -0.90 -2.05 26.67
N ILE A 242 -1.27 -0.81 26.38
CA ILE A 242 -1.34 0.27 27.36
C ILE A 242 -2.45 0.02 28.40
N ASP A 243 -3.61 -0.47 27.94
CA ASP A 243 -4.74 -0.80 28.82
C ASP A 243 -4.44 -1.99 29.74
N LYS A 244 -3.85 -3.07 29.19
CA LYS A 244 -3.52 -4.28 29.97
C LYS A 244 -2.31 -4.11 30.89
N GLY A 245 -1.41 -3.19 30.58
CA GLY A 245 -0.18 -2.93 31.36
C GLY A 245 0.63 -4.22 31.59
N LYS A 246 0.89 -4.57 32.87
CA LYS A 246 1.65 -5.78 33.24
C LYS A 246 1.00 -7.10 32.79
N ASN A 247 -0.30 -7.09 32.53
CA ASN A 247 -1.06 -8.27 32.13
C ASN A 247 -1.09 -8.48 30.60
N THR A 248 -0.26 -7.75 29.85
CA THR A 248 -0.11 -7.93 28.42
C THR A 248 0.47 -9.29 28.10
N THR A 249 -0.18 -10.03 27.23
CA THR A 249 0.27 -11.37 26.81
C THR A 249 1.32 -11.30 25.71
N TRP A 250 2.18 -12.32 25.60
CA TRP A 250 3.16 -12.44 24.53
C TRP A 250 2.51 -12.47 23.14
N GLY A 251 1.31 -13.06 23.00
CA GLY A 251 0.54 -13.02 21.76
C GLY A 251 0.16 -11.60 21.33
N THR A 252 -0.12 -10.69 22.29
CA THR A 252 -0.37 -9.27 21.98
C THR A 252 0.90 -8.56 21.50
N TYR A 253 2.06 -8.82 22.13
CA TYR A 253 3.34 -8.29 21.66
C TYR A 253 3.75 -8.87 20.31
N LEU A 254 3.44 -10.15 20.04
CA LEU A 254 3.66 -10.77 18.74
C LEU A 254 2.88 -10.01 17.64
N LEU A 255 1.58 -9.82 17.82
CA LEU A 255 0.74 -9.15 16.82
C LEU A 255 1.14 -7.67 16.64
N PHE A 256 1.56 -7.01 17.71
CA PHE A 256 2.14 -5.66 17.63
C PHE A 256 3.44 -5.66 16.82
N GLY A 257 4.37 -6.56 17.11
CA GLY A 257 5.66 -6.68 16.39
C GLY A 257 5.48 -7.08 14.93
N CYS A 258 4.54 -7.97 14.64
CA CYS A 258 4.19 -8.35 13.27
C CYS A 258 3.57 -7.18 12.50
N SER A 259 2.65 -6.42 13.10
CA SER A 259 2.08 -5.22 12.48
C SER A 259 3.16 -4.19 12.16
N LEU A 260 4.11 -3.99 13.08
CA LEU A 260 5.27 -3.12 12.90
C LEU A 260 6.15 -3.60 11.75
N GLY A 261 6.50 -4.90 11.73
CA GLY A 261 7.35 -5.48 10.68
C GLY A 261 6.70 -5.44 9.30
N LEU A 262 5.41 -5.75 9.19
CA LEU A 262 4.65 -5.67 7.95
C LEU A 262 4.52 -4.22 7.44
N CYS A 263 4.34 -3.27 8.35
CA CYS A 263 4.32 -1.85 8.01
C CYS A 263 5.65 -1.41 7.39
N ILE A 264 6.77 -1.75 8.02
CA ILE A 264 8.11 -1.49 7.48
C ILE A 264 8.27 -2.16 6.12
N LEU A 265 7.93 -3.44 5.98
CA LEU A 265 8.07 -4.17 4.72
C LEU A 265 7.17 -3.61 3.59
N THR A 266 6.21 -2.75 3.92
CA THR A 266 5.29 -2.12 2.96
C THR A 266 5.84 -0.82 2.38
N LYS A 267 6.45 0.03 3.21
CA LYS A 267 6.84 1.38 2.77
C LYS A 267 7.90 2.02 3.67
N GLY A 268 8.82 2.77 3.07
CA GLY A 268 9.86 3.48 3.81
C GLY A 268 9.33 4.57 4.76
N THR A 269 8.18 5.20 4.46
CA THR A 269 7.54 6.19 5.34
C THR A 269 7.05 5.59 6.66
N ALA A 270 6.84 4.29 6.72
CA ALA A 270 6.42 3.58 7.92
C ALA A 270 7.34 3.84 9.14
N TYR A 271 8.65 3.98 8.93
CA TYR A 271 9.60 4.28 10.02
C TYR A 271 9.21 5.55 10.80
N PHE A 272 8.70 6.56 10.11
CA PHE A 272 8.33 7.84 10.71
C PHE A 272 7.03 7.72 11.50
N TYR A 273 6.09 6.93 11.00
CA TYR A 273 4.79 6.70 11.63
C TYR A 273 4.86 5.75 12.83
N ILE A 274 5.65 4.67 12.76
CA ILE A 274 5.76 3.68 13.85
C ILE A 274 6.55 4.19 15.05
N LEU A 275 7.49 5.11 14.85
CA LEU A 275 8.40 5.58 15.91
C LEU A 275 7.64 6.20 17.10
N PRO A 276 6.72 7.16 16.95
CA PRO A 276 5.97 7.73 18.06
C PRO A 276 5.11 6.70 18.81
N PHE A 277 4.47 5.76 18.08
CA PHE A 277 3.70 4.68 18.71
C PHE A 277 4.59 3.75 19.52
N SER A 278 5.76 3.37 19.01
CA SER A 278 6.73 2.52 19.70
C SER A 278 7.24 3.19 20.98
N ILE A 279 7.54 4.48 20.93
CA ILE A 279 7.93 5.28 22.09
C ILE A 279 6.79 5.30 23.12
N TRP A 280 5.56 5.57 22.70
CA TRP A 280 4.42 5.64 23.61
C TRP A 280 4.16 4.31 24.32
N VAL A 281 4.19 3.18 23.60
CA VAL A 281 4.05 1.84 24.17
C VAL A 281 5.19 1.57 25.16
N THR A 282 6.44 1.83 24.77
CA THR A 282 7.63 1.59 25.62
C THR A 282 7.55 2.40 26.91
N LEU A 283 7.27 3.70 26.83
CA LEU A 283 7.12 4.57 28.01
C LEU A 283 5.99 4.10 28.94
N SER A 284 4.88 3.62 28.37
CA SER A 284 3.79 3.04 29.14
C SER A 284 4.22 1.75 29.86
N GLN A 285 4.96 0.87 29.16
CA GLN A 285 5.39 -0.41 29.74
C GLN A 285 6.51 -0.27 30.77
N ILE A 286 7.37 0.75 30.68
CA ILE A 286 8.38 1.06 31.73
C ILE A 286 7.71 1.25 33.09
N LYS A 287 6.53 1.86 33.18
CA LYS A 287 5.79 2.07 34.44
C LYS A 287 5.44 0.76 35.14
N TYR A 288 5.22 -0.32 34.40
CA TYR A 288 4.80 -1.62 34.92
C TYR A 288 5.93 -2.63 35.01
N LEU A 289 6.80 -2.68 34.00
CA LEU A 289 7.85 -3.69 33.86
C LEU A 289 9.23 -3.21 34.34
N ARG A 290 9.39 -1.89 34.56
CA ARG A 290 10.66 -1.27 34.92
C ARG A 290 11.80 -1.74 33.99
N PHE A 291 12.89 -2.23 34.53
CA PHE A 291 14.01 -2.74 33.71
C PHE A 291 13.65 -3.94 32.83
N SER A 292 12.61 -4.71 33.15
CA SER A 292 12.21 -5.87 32.35
C SER A 292 11.53 -5.51 31.02
N VAL A 293 11.31 -4.23 30.73
CA VAL A 293 10.72 -3.76 29.45
C VAL A 293 11.56 -4.16 28.24
N TRP A 294 12.87 -4.39 28.41
CA TRP A 294 13.71 -4.84 27.30
C TRP A 294 13.28 -6.20 26.73
N LYS A 295 12.66 -7.08 27.54
CA LYS A 295 12.21 -8.41 27.09
C LYS A 295 11.15 -8.32 25.99
N PRO A 296 9.98 -7.66 26.21
CA PRO A 296 9.01 -7.48 25.13
C PRO A 296 9.53 -6.57 24.02
N ALA A 297 10.39 -5.57 24.29
CA ALA A 297 10.98 -4.74 23.25
C ALA A 297 11.86 -5.55 22.31
N LEU A 298 12.74 -6.42 22.84
CA LEU A 298 13.57 -7.31 22.04
C LEU A 298 12.71 -8.31 21.24
N PHE A 299 11.67 -8.86 21.85
CA PHE A 299 10.73 -9.77 21.18
C PHE A 299 10.07 -9.11 19.98
N VAL A 300 9.53 -7.90 20.14
CA VAL A 300 8.93 -7.11 19.06
C VAL A 300 9.96 -6.80 17.96
N ALA A 301 11.16 -6.35 18.34
CA ALA A 301 12.23 -6.04 17.41
C ALA A 301 12.68 -7.28 16.60
N THR A 302 12.74 -8.45 17.24
CA THR A 302 13.10 -9.70 16.58
C THR A 302 12.10 -10.06 15.47
N PHE A 303 10.80 -10.02 15.75
CA PHE A 303 9.79 -10.31 14.73
C PHE A 303 9.79 -9.27 13.61
N ALA A 304 9.94 -7.99 13.94
CA ALA A 304 10.06 -6.96 12.93
C ALA A 304 11.29 -7.17 12.03
N LEU A 305 12.43 -7.57 12.60
CA LEU A 305 13.64 -7.86 11.84
C LEU A 305 13.48 -9.11 10.97
N VAL A 306 12.94 -10.21 11.51
CA VAL A 306 12.73 -11.46 10.77
C VAL A 306 11.86 -11.25 9.54
N ILE A 307 10.82 -10.41 9.64
CA ILE A 307 9.93 -10.10 8.51
C ILE A 307 10.69 -9.34 7.41
N ASN A 308 11.66 -8.50 7.76
CA ASN A 308 12.34 -7.60 6.83
C ASN A 308 13.73 -8.07 6.38
N ILE A 309 14.32 -9.07 7.03
CA ILE A 309 15.74 -9.41 6.86
C ILE A 309 16.10 -9.77 5.41
N ASN A 310 15.24 -10.51 4.72
CA ASN A 310 15.51 -10.91 3.34
C ASN A 310 15.55 -9.70 2.38
N HIS A 311 14.64 -8.76 2.56
CA HIS A 311 14.65 -7.52 1.78
C HIS A 311 15.88 -6.65 2.11
N TYR A 312 16.24 -6.53 3.40
CA TYR A 312 17.44 -5.81 3.80
C TYR A 312 18.73 -6.42 3.23
N LEU A 313 18.82 -7.75 3.21
CA LEU A 313 19.97 -8.43 2.63
C LEU A 313 20.04 -8.23 1.11
N ARG A 314 18.90 -8.34 0.40
CA ARG A 314 18.88 -8.05 -1.05
C ARG A 314 19.34 -6.63 -1.37
N ASN A 315 18.88 -5.65 -0.60
CA ASN A 315 19.32 -4.26 -0.75
C ASN A 315 20.81 -4.11 -0.43
N PHE A 316 21.25 -4.69 0.67
CA PHE A 316 22.67 -4.59 1.09
C PHE A 316 23.64 -5.12 0.03
N PHE A 317 23.32 -6.25 -0.59
CA PHE A 317 24.18 -6.85 -1.63
C PHE A 317 24.25 -6.05 -2.95
N VAL A 318 23.32 -5.14 -3.19
CA VAL A 318 23.32 -4.31 -4.41
C VAL A 318 23.73 -2.87 -4.11
N PHE A 319 23.23 -2.30 -3.02
CA PHE A 319 23.38 -0.87 -2.69
C PHE A 319 24.36 -0.60 -1.54
N ASN A 320 25.00 -1.62 -0.94
CA ASN A 320 25.78 -1.52 0.30
C ASN A 320 25.02 -0.85 1.46
N SER A 321 23.70 -0.90 1.41
CA SER A 321 22.77 -0.32 2.40
C SER A 321 21.52 -1.20 2.52
N PRO A 322 21.10 -1.57 3.74
CA PRO A 322 19.88 -2.36 3.92
C PRO A 322 18.61 -1.58 3.54
N LEU A 323 18.68 -0.25 3.53
CA LEU A 323 17.56 0.61 3.15
C LEU A 323 17.53 0.92 1.64
N GLY A 324 18.48 0.41 0.87
CA GLY A 324 18.61 0.65 -0.56
C GLY A 324 19.40 1.90 -0.90
N GLU A 325 19.14 2.47 -2.06
CA GLU A 325 19.82 3.65 -2.56
C GLU A 325 19.37 4.90 -1.75
N PRO A 326 20.31 5.75 -1.29
CA PRO A 326 19.96 7.00 -0.65
C PRO A 326 19.20 7.89 -1.64
N GLY A 327 17.93 8.12 -1.36
CA GLY A 327 17.10 8.98 -2.21
C GLY A 327 17.12 10.44 -1.74
N ASP A 328 16.83 11.36 -2.66
CA ASP A 328 16.67 12.80 -2.39
C ASP A 328 15.42 13.16 -1.56
N TYR A 329 14.84 12.16 -0.86
CA TYR A 329 13.60 12.33 -0.10
C TYR A 329 13.81 12.82 1.34
N ALA A 330 15.02 12.74 1.86
CA ALA A 330 15.35 13.19 3.20
C ALA A 330 15.70 14.68 3.24
N ASN A 331 15.33 15.35 4.34
CA ASN A 331 15.84 16.70 4.60
C ASN A 331 17.35 16.66 4.83
N GLU A 332 18.08 17.50 4.12
CA GLU A 332 19.54 17.62 4.26
C GLU A 332 19.93 18.25 5.61
N ILE A 333 19.10 19.17 6.11
CA ILE A 333 19.32 19.86 7.37
C ILE A 333 18.22 19.47 8.36
N LEU A 334 18.60 18.75 9.42
CA LEU A 334 17.71 18.35 10.50
C LEU A 334 17.69 19.44 11.59
N SER A 335 16.82 20.42 11.45
CA SER A 335 16.65 21.49 12.45
C SER A 335 15.18 21.90 12.61
N VAL A 336 14.85 22.51 13.76
CA VAL A 336 13.50 23.05 14.02
C VAL A 336 13.16 24.17 13.02
N ASN A 337 14.15 24.93 12.59
CA ASN A 337 13.97 26.02 11.62
C ASN A 337 13.58 25.51 10.23
N VAL A 338 13.92 24.28 9.87
CA VAL A 338 13.46 23.61 8.64
C VAL A 338 12.12 22.89 8.87
N MET A 339 11.94 22.28 10.03
CA MET A 339 10.73 21.52 10.37
C MET A 339 9.46 22.39 10.35
N ILE A 340 9.49 23.60 10.95
CA ILE A 340 8.30 24.47 11.04
C ILE A 340 7.80 24.91 9.66
N PRO A 341 8.64 25.48 8.76
CA PRO A 341 8.20 25.76 7.39
C PRO A 341 7.72 24.52 6.64
N ASN A 342 8.33 23.37 6.89
CA ASN A 342 7.94 22.10 6.26
C ASN A 342 6.55 21.65 6.71
N ILE A 343 6.23 21.77 8.02
CA ILE A 343 4.88 21.55 8.55
C ILE A 343 3.86 22.44 7.83
N LEU A 344 4.14 23.75 7.74
CA LEU A 344 3.23 24.70 7.10
C LEU A 344 3.01 24.39 5.61
N ARG A 345 4.07 24.04 4.88
CA ARG A 345 4.00 23.66 3.46
C ARG A 345 3.21 22.36 3.26
N ASN A 346 3.42 21.36 4.11
CA ASN A 346 2.69 20.10 4.04
C ASN A 346 1.19 20.28 4.40
N LEU A 347 0.85 21.13 5.37
CA LEU A 347 -0.53 21.50 5.66
C LEU A 347 -1.16 22.28 4.49
N ALA A 348 -0.40 23.18 3.85
CA ALA A 348 -0.87 23.96 2.70
C ALA A 348 -1.26 23.08 1.50
N LEU A 349 -0.65 21.90 1.33
CA LEU A 349 -1.06 20.92 0.30
C LEU A 349 -2.52 20.50 0.42
N HIS A 350 -3.09 20.52 1.63
CA HIS A 350 -4.49 20.15 1.86
C HIS A 350 -5.46 21.32 1.71
N ILE A 351 -4.96 22.58 1.77
CA ILE A 351 -5.76 23.81 1.64
C ILE A 351 -5.81 24.24 0.17
N ALA A 352 -4.67 24.21 -0.51
CA ALA A 352 -4.49 24.70 -1.87
C ALA A 352 -4.98 23.73 -2.97
N THR A 353 -5.71 22.68 -2.61
CA THR A 353 -6.24 21.76 -3.61
C THR A 353 -7.20 22.49 -4.52
N PRO A 354 -6.97 22.52 -5.84
CA PRO A 354 -7.90 23.15 -6.76
C PRO A 354 -9.27 22.49 -6.59
N ILE A 355 -10.32 23.31 -6.55
CA ILE A 355 -11.75 22.88 -6.58
C ILE A 355 -12.06 22.29 -7.98
N GLY A 356 -11.13 21.69 -8.61
CA GLY A 356 -11.28 20.97 -9.85
C GLY A 356 -10.85 19.54 -9.61
N PHE A 357 -11.67 18.60 -10.02
CA PHE A 357 -11.41 17.16 -9.96
C PHE A 357 -10.15 16.82 -10.76
N SER A 358 -8.97 17.25 -10.28
CA SER A 358 -7.72 16.70 -10.75
C SER A 358 -7.73 15.26 -10.25
N GLY A 359 -7.99 14.31 -11.11
CA GLY A 359 -7.92 12.90 -10.77
C GLY A 359 -6.51 12.42 -10.48
N GLU A 360 -5.56 13.34 -10.29
CA GLU A 360 -4.20 13.01 -9.89
C GLU A 360 -4.17 12.63 -8.42
N GLU A 361 -3.82 11.41 -8.14
CA GLU A 361 -3.61 10.85 -6.82
C GLU A 361 -2.64 11.70 -5.97
N ASN A 362 -1.81 12.50 -6.61
CA ASN A 362 -0.83 13.37 -5.96
C ASN A 362 -1.39 14.76 -5.62
N GLY A 363 -2.54 15.14 -6.19
CA GLY A 363 -3.08 16.50 -6.08
C GLY A 363 -4.31 16.66 -5.20
N ALA A 364 -4.87 15.58 -4.66
CA ALA A 364 -6.07 15.66 -3.82
C ALA A 364 -5.73 16.03 -2.38
N GLY A 365 -6.15 17.22 -1.94
CA GLY A 365 -6.06 17.62 -0.54
C GLY A 365 -7.27 17.16 0.28
N ASN A 366 -7.10 17.05 1.60
CA ASN A 366 -8.13 16.63 2.54
C ASN A 366 -8.61 17.82 3.39
N LEU A 367 -9.01 18.94 2.76
CA LEU A 367 -9.32 20.21 3.45
C LEU A 367 -10.37 20.05 4.56
N LEU A 368 -11.52 19.43 4.28
CA LEU A 368 -12.59 19.27 5.28
C LEU A 368 -12.12 18.44 6.48
N HIS A 369 -11.32 17.40 6.21
CA HIS A 369 -10.76 16.55 7.27
C HIS A 369 -9.73 17.30 8.10
N LEU A 370 -8.87 18.12 7.47
CA LEU A 370 -7.92 18.98 8.19
C LEU A 370 -8.63 19.98 9.09
N LEU A 371 -9.67 20.64 8.59
CA LEU A 371 -10.48 21.57 9.38
C LEU A 371 -11.16 20.87 10.57
N LEU A 372 -11.66 19.66 10.37
CA LEU A 372 -12.24 18.85 11.44
C LEU A 372 -11.19 18.45 12.48
N ILE A 373 -9.98 18.06 12.07
CA ILE A 373 -8.88 17.73 12.98
C ILE A 373 -8.55 18.97 13.84
N ILE A 374 -8.35 20.13 13.22
CA ILE A 374 -8.07 21.37 13.94
C ILE A 374 -9.20 21.71 14.91
N THR A 375 -10.46 21.64 14.46
CA THR A 375 -11.63 21.90 15.29
C THR A 375 -11.71 20.96 16.51
N CYS A 376 -11.48 19.67 16.29
CA CYS A 376 -11.50 18.68 17.39
C CYS A 376 -10.34 18.89 18.37
N ILE A 377 -9.16 19.30 17.90
CA ILE A 377 -8.02 19.66 18.76
C ILE A 377 -8.39 20.88 19.62
N VAL A 378 -9.00 21.91 19.04
CA VAL A 378 -9.46 23.10 19.78
C VAL A 378 -10.51 22.72 20.83
N ILE A 379 -11.52 21.93 20.47
CA ILE A 379 -12.53 21.42 21.44
C ILE A 379 -11.83 20.63 22.57
N PHE A 380 -10.87 19.79 22.25
CA PHE A 380 -10.16 19.01 23.26
C PHE A 380 -9.28 19.88 24.19
N ILE A 381 -8.64 20.92 23.67
CA ILE A 381 -7.86 21.89 24.49
C ILE A 381 -8.80 22.61 25.47
N PHE A 382 -9.94 23.10 24.99
CA PHE A 382 -10.93 23.82 25.79
C PHE A 382 -11.94 22.91 26.54
N ARG A 383 -11.66 21.59 26.61
CA ARG A 383 -12.55 20.58 27.20
C ARG A 383 -13.04 20.91 28.62
N ASN A 384 -12.19 21.51 29.44
CA ASN A 384 -12.54 21.87 30.84
C ASN A 384 -13.60 22.98 30.87
N GLN A 385 -13.46 24.00 30.02
CA GLN A 385 -14.41 25.12 29.88
C GLN A 385 -15.74 24.61 29.29
N LEU A 386 -15.67 23.66 28.37
CA LEU A 386 -16.82 23.01 27.74
C LEU A 386 -17.41 21.89 28.62
N LYS A 387 -16.85 21.65 29.82
CA LYS A 387 -17.26 20.58 30.76
C LYS A 387 -17.28 19.18 30.13
N LEU A 388 -16.42 18.93 29.16
CA LEU A 388 -16.28 17.64 28.47
C LEU A 388 -15.27 16.76 29.21
N LYS A 389 -15.58 15.47 29.34
CA LYS A 389 -14.69 14.48 29.95
C LYS A 389 -14.22 13.48 28.90
N PHE A 390 -12.91 13.25 28.83
CA PHE A 390 -12.29 12.30 27.92
C PHE A 390 -11.43 11.31 28.73
N PRO A 391 -11.29 10.05 28.27
CA PRO A 391 -10.36 9.10 28.85
C PRO A 391 -8.92 9.63 28.81
N LYS A 392 -8.11 9.23 29.79
CA LYS A 392 -6.70 9.68 29.90
C LYS A 392 -5.88 9.36 28.64
N GLN A 393 -6.18 8.25 27.98
CA GLN A 393 -5.48 7.81 26.76
C GLN A 393 -5.76 8.69 25.55
N ALA A 394 -6.86 9.45 25.51
CA ALA A 394 -7.22 10.29 24.37
C ALA A 394 -6.16 11.36 24.06
N GLY A 395 -5.64 12.03 25.10
CA GLY A 395 -4.59 13.03 24.92
C GLY A 395 -3.26 12.43 24.49
N SER A 396 -2.87 11.28 25.03
CA SER A 396 -1.65 10.58 24.62
C SER A 396 -1.75 10.05 23.18
N TYR A 397 -2.92 9.53 22.80
CA TYR A 397 -3.19 9.12 21.42
C TYR A 397 -3.06 10.29 20.44
N LEU A 398 -3.75 11.41 20.72
CA LEU A 398 -3.65 12.62 19.92
C LEU A 398 -2.19 13.10 19.78
N LEU A 399 -1.46 13.17 20.92
CA LEU A 399 -0.07 13.57 20.90
C LEU A 399 0.78 12.64 20.01
N THR A 400 0.55 11.32 20.12
CA THR A 400 1.26 10.33 19.30
C THR A 400 0.97 10.51 17.82
N VAL A 401 -0.31 10.70 17.43
CA VAL A 401 -0.68 10.95 16.02
C VAL A 401 -0.10 12.27 15.51
N CYS A 402 -0.15 13.36 16.29
CA CYS A 402 0.50 14.61 15.90
C CYS A 402 2.02 14.46 15.78
N ALA A 403 2.64 13.70 16.68
CA ALA A 403 4.08 13.44 16.62
C ALA A 403 4.49 12.68 15.35
N THR A 404 3.64 11.78 14.82
CA THR A 404 3.94 11.11 13.53
C THR A 404 4.08 12.11 12.39
N PHE A 405 3.19 13.09 12.32
CA PHE A 405 3.24 14.14 11.30
C PHE A 405 4.44 15.07 11.50
N CYS A 406 4.77 15.42 12.74
CA CYS A 406 5.96 16.23 13.04
C CYS A 406 7.24 15.50 12.65
N VAL A 407 7.38 14.20 12.97
CA VAL A 407 8.53 13.36 12.59
C VAL A 407 8.63 13.27 11.07
N PHE A 408 7.51 13.05 10.38
CA PHE A 408 7.46 13.07 8.91
C PHE A 408 7.99 14.40 8.36
N CYS A 409 7.48 15.53 8.80
CA CYS A 409 7.92 16.85 8.34
C CYS A 409 9.36 17.20 8.73
N TYR A 410 9.88 16.60 9.81
CA TYR A 410 11.27 16.77 10.23
C TYR A 410 12.25 16.02 9.34
N LEU A 411 11.89 14.80 8.93
CA LEU A 411 12.78 13.90 8.21
C LEU A 411 12.59 13.95 6.69
N VAL A 412 11.36 14.15 6.20
CA VAL A 412 11.03 14.12 4.76
C VAL A 412 11.08 15.50 4.15
N LYS A 413 11.82 15.64 3.06
CA LYS A 413 11.88 16.84 2.23
C LYS A 413 10.51 17.13 1.63
N TRP A 414 10.08 18.39 1.69
CA TRP A 414 8.81 18.79 1.10
C TRP A 414 8.80 18.58 -0.42
N GLN A 415 7.73 17.98 -0.90
CA GLN A 415 7.47 17.78 -2.32
C GLN A 415 5.97 17.97 -2.62
N PRO A 416 5.60 18.41 -3.84
CA PRO A 416 4.20 18.67 -4.18
C PRO A 416 3.27 17.46 -4.02
N TRP A 417 3.81 16.24 -4.13
CA TRP A 417 3.07 14.97 -4.02
C TRP A 417 3.03 14.39 -2.60
N ASN A 418 3.55 15.09 -1.59
CA ASN A 418 3.51 14.59 -0.21
C ASN A 418 2.09 14.43 0.34
N ALA A 419 1.09 15.09 -0.27
CA ALA A 419 -0.31 14.98 0.17
C ALA A 419 -0.79 13.52 0.30
N ARG A 420 -0.36 12.62 -0.60
CA ARG A 420 -0.69 11.18 -0.51
C ARG A 420 -0.01 10.47 0.65
N LEU A 421 1.24 10.85 0.94
CA LEU A 421 2.03 10.26 2.03
C LEU A 421 1.46 10.59 3.42
N HIS A 422 0.55 11.58 3.49
CA HIS A 422 -0.16 11.94 4.72
C HIS A 422 -1.43 11.09 4.95
N LEU A 423 -1.80 10.19 4.03
CA LEU A 423 -2.99 9.34 4.20
C LEU A 423 -3.00 8.59 5.54
N PRO A 424 -1.91 7.97 6.00
CA PRO A 424 -1.87 7.31 7.31
C PRO A 424 -2.16 8.27 8.48
N PHE A 425 -1.64 9.51 8.43
CA PHE A 425 -1.91 10.53 9.45
C PHE A 425 -3.41 10.86 9.53
N PHE A 426 -4.06 11.09 8.38
CA PHE A 426 -5.48 11.38 8.35
C PHE A 426 -6.32 10.19 8.84
N VAL A 427 -6.02 8.96 8.40
CA VAL A 427 -6.69 7.74 8.86
C VAL A 427 -6.58 7.58 10.38
N LEU A 428 -5.37 7.70 10.93
CA LEU A 428 -5.12 7.60 12.37
C LEU A 428 -5.75 8.75 13.18
N SER A 429 -6.06 9.88 12.55
CA SER A 429 -6.75 11.00 13.21
C SER A 429 -8.25 10.74 13.40
N THR A 430 -8.88 9.94 12.52
CA THR A 430 -10.35 9.78 12.54
C THR A 430 -10.92 9.16 13.81
N PRO A 431 -10.28 8.23 14.53
CA PRO A 431 -10.78 7.75 15.82
C PRO A 431 -10.92 8.85 16.86
N PHE A 432 -9.95 9.79 16.87
CA PHE A 432 -10.02 10.95 17.77
C PHE A 432 -11.16 11.91 17.38
N LEU A 433 -11.41 12.12 16.07
CA LEU A 433 -12.58 12.88 15.61
C LEU A 433 -13.87 12.25 16.11
N GLY A 434 -14.01 10.93 15.94
CA GLY A 434 -15.17 10.18 16.44
C GLY A 434 -15.36 10.32 17.94
N LEU A 435 -14.29 10.23 18.72
CA LEU A 435 -14.35 10.42 20.18
C LEU A 435 -14.81 11.83 20.56
N VAL A 436 -14.22 12.87 19.98
CA VAL A 436 -14.55 14.26 20.34
C VAL A 436 -15.96 14.61 19.92
N LEU A 437 -16.33 14.31 18.69
CA LEU A 437 -17.64 14.63 18.15
C LEU A 437 -18.77 13.82 18.80
N SER A 438 -18.50 12.64 19.36
CA SER A 438 -19.51 11.84 20.08
C SER A 438 -20.14 12.56 21.28
N ASN A 439 -19.55 13.67 21.72
CA ASN A 439 -20.07 14.55 22.78
C ASN A 439 -21.00 15.66 22.26
N LEU A 440 -21.13 15.82 20.93
CA LEU A 440 -22.00 16.81 20.32
C LEU A 440 -23.44 16.29 20.12
N PRO A 441 -24.42 17.16 19.89
CA PRO A 441 -25.78 16.75 19.55
C PRO A 441 -25.79 15.85 18.31
N LYS A 442 -26.59 14.77 18.35
CA LYS A 442 -26.66 13.79 17.24
C LYS A 442 -26.94 14.44 15.88
N LYS A 443 -27.82 15.47 15.84
CA LYS A 443 -28.15 16.19 14.60
C LYS A 443 -26.88 16.82 13.95
N VAL A 444 -26.01 17.42 14.75
CA VAL A 444 -24.75 18.03 14.28
C VAL A 444 -23.83 16.97 13.69
N ILE A 445 -23.66 15.85 14.38
CA ILE A 445 -22.80 14.75 13.90
C ILE A 445 -23.31 14.19 12.57
N HIS A 446 -24.65 13.96 12.46
CA HIS A 446 -25.25 13.48 11.21
C HIS A 446 -25.08 14.49 10.08
N SER A 447 -25.28 15.80 10.34
CA SER A 447 -25.10 16.83 9.33
C SER A 447 -23.66 16.88 8.81
N ILE A 448 -22.66 16.85 9.69
CA ILE A 448 -21.25 16.84 9.29
C ILE A 448 -20.93 15.56 8.49
N ALA A 449 -21.41 14.40 8.95
CA ALA A 449 -21.20 13.12 8.26
C ALA A 449 -21.83 13.11 6.86
N ILE A 450 -23.03 13.64 6.70
CA ILE A 450 -23.70 13.77 5.39
C ILE A 450 -22.92 14.71 4.47
N ILE A 451 -22.44 15.86 4.99
CA ILE A 451 -21.61 16.78 4.21
C ILE A 451 -20.33 16.08 3.71
N LEU A 452 -19.66 15.31 4.58
CA LEU A 452 -18.47 14.54 4.19
C LEU A 452 -18.80 13.52 3.10
N ILE A 453 -19.89 12.76 3.24
CA ILE A 453 -20.32 11.78 2.23
C ILE A 453 -20.61 12.49 0.90
N LEU A 454 -21.42 13.53 0.90
CA LEU A 454 -21.77 14.25 -0.33
C LEU A 454 -20.55 14.90 -1.01
N SER A 455 -19.64 15.49 -0.23
CA SER A 455 -18.40 16.09 -0.75
C SER A 455 -17.42 15.07 -1.31
N SER A 456 -17.54 13.80 -0.92
CA SER A 456 -16.69 12.72 -1.41
C SER A 456 -17.15 12.09 -2.72
N LEU A 457 -18.45 12.15 -3.05
CA LEU A 457 -19.02 11.49 -4.24
C LEU A 457 -18.40 11.96 -5.56
N PRO A 458 -18.09 13.24 -5.76
CA PRO A 458 -17.40 13.67 -6.96
C PRO A 458 -16.05 12.98 -7.18
N TRP A 459 -15.29 12.72 -6.12
CA TRP A 459 -14.01 12.01 -6.19
C TRP A 459 -14.17 10.53 -6.60
N VAL A 460 -15.31 9.94 -6.27
CA VAL A 460 -15.65 8.57 -6.68
C VAL A 460 -16.07 8.53 -8.16
N PHE A 461 -16.97 9.42 -8.59
CA PHE A 461 -17.65 9.26 -9.87
C PHE A 461 -17.03 10.04 -11.03
N PHE A 462 -16.34 11.16 -10.75
CA PHE A 462 -15.76 12.06 -11.75
C PHE A 462 -14.22 12.09 -11.73
N ASN A 463 -13.59 11.01 -11.29
CA ASN A 463 -12.14 10.89 -11.33
C ASN A 463 -11.63 10.99 -12.77
N ARG A 464 -10.69 11.89 -13.04
CA ARG A 464 -10.15 12.16 -14.39
C ARG A 464 -9.55 10.94 -15.07
N TYR A 465 -8.89 10.05 -14.31
CA TYR A 465 -8.16 8.90 -14.87
C TYR A 465 -8.95 7.60 -14.84
N LYS A 466 -9.97 7.53 -13.99
CA LYS A 466 -10.87 6.37 -13.84
C LYS A 466 -12.31 6.84 -13.67
N PRO A 467 -12.85 7.62 -14.64
CA PRO A 467 -14.19 8.16 -14.51
C PRO A 467 -15.25 7.06 -14.61
N VAL A 468 -16.22 7.12 -13.72
CA VAL A 468 -17.45 6.32 -13.80
C VAL A 468 -18.50 7.06 -14.64
N ILE A 469 -18.56 8.38 -14.49
CA ILE A 469 -19.49 9.27 -15.19
C ILE A 469 -18.68 10.19 -16.08
N ASP A 470 -18.56 9.82 -17.37
CA ASP A 470 -17.91 10.59 -18.43
C ASP A 470 -18.29 9.95 -19.78
N SER A 471 -18.13 10.68 -20.88
CA SER A 471 -18.25 10.12 -22.25
C SER A 471 -17.22 9.01 -22.51
N ASN A 472 -16.03 9.11 -21.91
CA ASN A 472 -14.94 8.13 -21.98
C ASN A 472 -14.73 7.46 -20.60
N ASN A 473 -15.79 6.81 -20.10
CA ASN A 473 -15.77 6.14 -18.79
C ASN A 473 -15.04 4.78 -18.83
N ILE A 474 -14.77 4.23 -17.64
CA ILE A 474 -14.04 2.96 -17.48
C ILE A 474 -14.75 1.75 -18.10
N PHE A 475 -16.06 1.81 -18.32
CA PHE A 475 -16.84 0.69 -18.88
C PHE A 475 -16.83 0.67 -20.42
N GLN A 476 -16.64 1.82 -21.05
CA GLN A 476 -16.68 1.99 -22.52
C GLN A 476 -15.30 2.08 -23.14
N THR A 477 -14.30 2.58 -22.38
CA THR A 477 -12.93 2.71 -22.88
C THR A 477 -12.23 1.34 -22.89
N PRO A 478 -11.62 0.90 -24.01
CA PRO A 478 -10.85 -0.33 -24.06
C PRO A 478 -9.74 -0.38 -22.99
N ARG A 479 -9.53 -1.55 -22.36
CA ARG A 479 -8.59 -1.69 -21.24
C ARG A 479 -7.17 -1.22 -21.59
N VAL A 480 -6.70 -1.48 -22.82
CA VAL A 480 -5.37 -1.04 -23.27
C VAL A 480 -5.24 0.47 -23.27
N GLU A 481 -6.26 1.19 -23.71
CA GLU A 481 -6.26 2.66 -23.70
C GLU A 481 -6.25 3.21 -22.29
N GLN A 482 -6.90 2.52 -21.34
CA GLN A 482 -6.95 2.94 -19.95
C GLN A 482 -5.57 2.92 -19.27
N TYR A 483 -4.62 2.05 -19.66
CA TYR A 483 -3.24 2.10 -19.15
C TYR A 483 -2.56 3.42 -19.50
N PHE A 484 -2.89 4.01 -20.63
CA PHE A 484 -2.28 5.24 -21.15
C PHE A 484 -3.05 6.51 -20.82
N LYS A 485 -4.14 6.44 -20.05
CA LYS A 485 -5.01 7.60 -19.75
C LYS A 485 -4.24 8.81 -19.20
N ASN A 486 -3.20 8.57 -18.40
CA ASN A 486 -2.29 9.62 -17.87
C ASN A 486 -1.29 10.15 -18.90
N ARG A 487 -0.94 9.33 -19.92
CA ARG A 487 0.05 9.68 -20.96
C ARG A 487 -0.38 9.13 -22.32
N PRO A 488 -1.49 9.62 -22.90
CA PRO A 488 -2.08 9.05 -24.12
C PRO A 488 -1.13 9.08 -25.33
N LYS A 489 -0.16 10.01 -25.35
CA LYS A 489 0.86 10.09 -26.41
C LYS A 489 1.80 8.89 -26.46
N LEU A 490 1.87 8.07 -25.40
CA LEU A 490 2.71 6.86 -25.38
C LEU A 490 2.02 5.65 -26.02
N GLN A 491 0.71 5.65 -26.16
CA GLN A 491 -0.06 4.48 -26.58
C GLN A 491 0.36 3.96 -27.96
N GLN A 492 0.33 4.80 -28.98
CA GLN A 492 0.67 4.38 -30.33
C GLN A 492 2.14 3.93 -30.48
N PRO A 493 3.14 4.66 -29.95
CA PRO A 493 4.52 4.17 -29.96
C PRO A 493 4.71 2.78 -29.34
N TYR A 494 4.02 2.49 -28.24
CA TYR A 494 4.14 1.18 -27.57
C TYR A 494 3.45 0.07 -28.37
N ILE A 495 2.25 0.31 -28.88
CA ILE A 495 1.52 -0.68 -29.68
C ILE A 495 2.33 -1.02 -30.93
N GLN A 496 2.75 -0.03 -31.70
CA GLN A 496 3.47 -0.24 -32.96
C GLN A 496 4.85 -0.87 -32.75
N ALA A 497 5.55 -0.56 -31.65
CA ALA A 497 6.81 -1.23 -31.31
C ALA A 497 6.60 -2.73 -31.08
N VAL A 498 5.55 -3.13 -30.36
CA VAL A 498 5.23 -4.54 -30.13
C VAL A 498 4.77 -5.23 -31.41
N GLU A 499 3.96 -4.57 -32.24
CA GLU A 499 3.55 -5.08 -33.56
C GLU A 499 4.77 -5.34 -34.45
N PHE A 500 5.73 -4.41 -34.46
CA PHE A 500 6.98 -4.56 -35.23
C PHE A 500 7.81 -5.75 -34.73
N LEU A 501 7.96 -5.92 -33.41
CA LEU A 501 8.65 -7.06 -32.81
C LEU A 501 7.97 -8.39 -33.16
N ASN A 502 6.65 -8.43 -33.07
CA ASN A 502 5.86 -9.61 -33.39
C ASN A 502 5.97 -10.00 -34.87
N SER A 503 5.92 -9.03 -35.79
CA SER A 503 6.08 -9.24 -37.22
C SER A 503 7.47 -9.80 -37.58
N ASN A 504 8.49 -9.49 -36.76
CA ASN A 504 9.85 -10.01 -36.92
C ASN A 504 10.13 -11.26 -36.06
N GLN A 505 9.10 -11.84 -35.43
CA GLN A 505 9.18 -13.03 -34.55
C GLN A 505 10.25 -12.89 -33.46
N CYS A 506 10.41 -11.68 -32.91
CA CYS A 506 11.40 -11.38 -31.90
C CYS A 506 10.73 -11.32 -30.51
N TYR A 507 11.05 -12.28 -29.66
CA TYR A 507 10.42 -12.48 -28.34
C TYR A 507 11.40 -12.33 -27.17
N LYS A 508 12.72 -12.28 -27.42
CA LYS A 508 13.75 -11.99 -26.41
C LYS A 508 14.23 -10.56 -26.56
N ILE A 509 13.84 -9.69 -25.65
CA ILE A 509 13.94 -8.25 -25.79
C ILE A 509 14.85 -7.67 -24.71
N GLY A 510 15.88 -6.95 -25.14
CA GLY A 510 16.64 -6.07 -24.26
C GLY A 510 15.91 -4.74 -24.09
N LEU A 511 15.73 -4.27 -22.86
CA LEU A 511 15.08 -3.02 -22.58
C LEU A 511 16.08 -1.98 -22.08
N MET A 512 16.17 -0.87 -22.78
CA MET A 512 16.94 0.31 -22.39
C MET A 512 15.98 1.49 -22.19
N MET A 513 15.88 1.96 -20.98
CA MET A 513 14.97 3.05 -20.63
C MET A 513 15.59 3.97 -19.58
N GLY A 514 15.17 5.22 -19.57
CA GLY A 514 15.57 6.17 -18.55
C GLY A 514 14.64 6.16 -17.35
N GLN A 515 15.00 6.93 -16.33
CA GLN A 515 14.14 7.18 -15.18
C GLN A 515 12.81 7.79 -15.63
N ASP A 516 11.74 7.57 -14.88
CA ASP A 516 10.39 8.05 -15.16
C ASP A 516 9.77 7.55 -16.48
N THR A 517 10.22 6.44 -17.01
CA THR A 517 9.66 5.83 -18.21
C THR A 517 8.75 4.66 -17.84
N TRP A 518 7.60 4.58 -18.48
CA TRP A 518 6.60 3.55 -18.17
C TRP A 518 6.97 2.22 -18.82
N GLU A 519 7.16 1.20 -18.01
CA GLU A 519 7.49 -0.15 -18.49
C GLU A 519 6.26 -1.05 -18.58
N TYR A 520 5.38 -1.00 -17.57
CA TYR A 520 4.30 -1.97 -17.42
C TYR A 520 3.34 -2.08 -18.64
N PRO A 521 2.94 -0.98 -19.31
CA PRO A 521 2.06 -1.09 -20.49
C PRO A 521 2.66 -1.94 -21.60
N LEU A 522 3.99 -1.99 -21.74
CA LEU A 522 4.66 -2.83 -22.73
C LEU A 522 4.35 -4.32 -22.51
N TRP A 523 4.46 -4.78 -21.25
CA TRP A 523 4.11 -6.15 -20.86
C TRP A 523 2.65 -6.49 -21.18
N MET A 524 1.73 -5.55 -20.92
CA MET A 524 0.30 -5.79 -21.14
C MET A 524 -0.07 -5.86 -22.61
N ILE A 525 0.60 -5.09 -23.48
CA ILE A 525 0.41 -5.18 -24.92
C ILE A 525 0.96 -6.50 -25.45
N MET A 526 2.14 -6.93 -25.01
CA MET A 526 2.75 -8.21 -25.43
C MET A 526 1.87 -9.41 -25.04
N GLN A 527 1.21 -9.38 -23.89
CA GLN A 527 0.28 -10.44 -23.48
C GLN A 527 -0.96 -10.59 -24.39
N GLN A 528 -1.24 -9.63 -25.28
CA GLN A 528 -2.32 -9.75 -26.25
C GLN A 528 -1.99 -10.66 -27.43
N TYR A 529 -0.75 -11.11 -27.54
CA TYR A 529 -0.28 -12.05 -28.56
C TYR A 529 -0.11 -13.45 -27.93
N PRO A 530 -1.20 -14.22 -27.70
CA PRO A 530 -1.13 -15.51 -27.05
C PRO A 530 -0.33 -16.52 -27.89
N GLY A 531 0.48 -17.32 -27.23
CA GLY A 531 1.39 -18.29 -27.87
C GLY A 531 2.82 -17.79 -28.04
N ASN A 532 3.09 -16.52 -27.80
CA ASN A 532 4.42 -15.93 -27.84
C ASN A 532 4.95 -15.74 -26.42
N GLU A 533 6.03 -16.43 -26.07
CA GLU A 533 6.68 -16.28 -24.75
C GLU A 533 7.71 -15.14 -24.80
N TYR A 534 7.23 -13.92 -24.54
CA TYR A 534 8.10 -12.75 -24.43
C TYR A 534 8.95 -12.81 -23.18
N THR A 535 10.24 -12.50 -23.34
CA THR A 535 11.18 -12.30 -22.23
C THR A 535 11.78 -10.90 -22.35
N ILE A 536 11.60 -10.07 -21.31
CA ILE A 536 12.18 -8.72 -21.26
C ILE A 536 13.24 -8.67 -20.17
N ARG A 537 14.43 -8.14 -20.49
CA ARG A 537 15.47 -7.84 -19.50
C ARG A 537 16.06 -6.46 -19.77
N HIS A 538 16.29 -5.71 -18.71
CA HIS A 538 17.06 -4.48 -18.83
C HIS A 538 18.50 -4.79 -19.20
N VAL A 539 19.05 -4.01 -20.11
CA VAL A 539 20.42 -4.14 -20.64
C VAL A 539 21.12 -2.79 -20.66
N ASN A 540 22.44 -2.81 -20.64
CA ASN A 540 23.28 -1.60 -20.53
C ASN A 540 22.83 -0.72 -19.33
N VAL A 541 22.77 -1.32 -18.17
CA VAL A 541 22.32 -0.65 -16.94
C VAL A 541 23.49 0.13 -16.32
N PHE A 542 23.28 1.42 -16.04
CA PHE A 542 24.33 2.33 -15.53
C PHE A 542 24.05 2.78 -14.06
N ASN A 543 23.68 1.84 -13.19
CA ASN A 543 23.46 2.09 -11.77
C ASN A 543 23.97 0.91 -10.93
N ALA A 544 23.75 0.94 -9.62
CA ALA A 544 24.23 -0.10 -8.70
C ALA A 544 23.75 -1.53 -9.06
N SER A 545 22.64 -1.68 -9.78
CA SER A 545 22.14 -2.99 -10.19
C SER A 545 22.87 -3.61 -11.38
N SER A 546 23.80 -2.90 -12.03
CA SER A 546 24.63 -3.42 -13.12
C SER A 546 25.41 -4.67 -12.73
N VAL A 547 25.80 -4.81 -11.47
CA VAL A 547 26.43 -6.03 -10.93
C VAL A 547 25.59 -7.29 -11.18
N LYS A 548 24.26 -7.15 -11.29
CA LYS A 548 23.36 -8.26 -11.62
C LYS A 548 23.32 -8.55 -13.12
N GLU A 549 23.59 -7.55 -13.96
CA GLU A 549 23.74 -7.73 -15.41
C GLU A 549 24.99 -8.53 -15.71
N GLU A 550 26.14 -8.17 -15.15
CA GLU A 550 27.42 -8.88 -15.31
C GLU A 550 27.33 -10.37 -14.97
N LEU A 551 26.58 -10.70 -13.89
CA LEU A 551 26.34 -12.09 -13.49
C LEU A 551 25.42 -12.86 -14.45
N SER A 552 24.62 -12.19 -15.27
CA SER A 552 23.61 -12.76 -16.18
C SER A 552 23.99 -12.66 -17.67
N GLU A 553 25.01 -11.91 -18.03
CA GLU A 553 25.38 -11.57 -19.42
C GLU A 553 25.57 -12.79 -20.33
N ASN A 554 26.19 -13.85 -19.84
CA ASN A 554 26.50 -15.02 -20.66
C ASN A 554 25.29 -15.81 -21.17
N ASN A 555 24.06 -15.55 -20.67
CA ASN A 555 22.87 -16.35 -20.96
C ASN A 555 21.75 -15.60 -21.69
N PHE A 556 21.80 -14.26 -21.77
CA PHE A 556 20.73 -13.50 -22.42
C PHE A 556 21.18 -12.89 -23.74
N LYS A 557 20.66 -13.41 -24.84
CA LYS A 557 20.91 -12.93 -26.20
C LYS A 557 19.62 -12.38 -26.78
N PRO A 558 19.37 -11.07 -26.70
CA PRO A 558 18.17 -10.47 -27.27
C PRO A 558 18.23 -10.47 -28.81
N CYS A 559 17.07 -10.59 -29.46
CA CYS A 559 16.93 -10.40 -30.90
C CYS A 559 16.70 -8.93 -31.25
N ALA A 560 16.21 -8.12 -30.30
CA ALA A 560 16.05 -6.69 -30.46
C ALA A 560 16.26 -5.95 -29.13
N LEU A 561 16.57 -4.66 -29.23
CA LEU A 561 16.56 -3.73 -28.12
C LEU A 561 15.41 -2.74 -28.28
N ILE A 562 14.55 -2.61 -27.26
CA ILE A 562 13.63 -1.48 -27.14
C ILE A 562 14.39 -0.36 -26.42
N TYR A 563 14.50 0.77 -27.08
CA TYR A 563 15.14 1.96 -26.55
C TYR A 563 14.13 3.07 -26.34
N MET A 564 13.96 3.48 -25.08
CA MET A 564 12.99 4.51 -24.70
C MET A 564 13.73 5.79 -24.31
N TYR A 565 13.61 6.81 -25.14
CA TYR A 565 14.25 8.10 -24.94
C TYR A 565 13.22 9.20 -24.64
N THR A 566 13.46 9.96 -23.58
CA THR A 566 12.63 11.10 -23.23
C THR A 566 13.52 12.27 -22.82
N LYS A 567 12.99 13.50 -22.89
CA LYS A 567 13.73 14.68 -22.40
C LYS A 567 14.17 14.56 -20.92
N ARG A 568 13.43 13.78 -20.12
CA ARG A 568 13.73 13.51 -18.71
C ARG A 568 14.72 12.37 -18.51
N SER A 569 14.75 11.43 -19.42
CA SER A 569 15.59 10.21 -19.30
C SER A 569 17.10 10.46 -19.54
N LYS A 570 17.49 11.67 -19.95
CA LYS A 570 18.85 12.01 -20.42
C LYS A 570 19.35 11.13 -21.60
N LEU A 571 18.51 10.24 -22.10
CA LEU A 571 18.80 9.41 -23.26
C LEU A 571 18.42 10.18 -24.53
N GLN A 572 19.34 10.21 -25.49
CA GLN A 572 19.11 10.81 -26.82
C GLN A 572 18.82 9.71 -27.83
N LYS A 573 18.12 10.06 -28.93
CA LYS A 573 17.88 9.14 -30.03
C LYS A 573 19.23 8.60 -30.56
N VAL A 574 19.29 7.28 -30.76
CA VAL A 574 20.46 6.59 -31.30
C VAL A 574 20.04 5.69 -32.46
N GLU A 575 20.89 5.60 -33.50
CA GLU A 575 20.63 4.74 -34.67
C GLU A 575 21.26 3.36 -34.53
N GLN A 576 22.23 3.23 -33.62
CA GLN A 576 23.00 2.00 -33.41
C GLN A 576 23.43 1.87 -31.96
N ILE A 577 23.37 0.66 -31.39
CA ILE A 577 23.84 0.31 -30.06
C ILE A 577 24.64 -0.99 -30.12
N LYS A 578 25.74 -1.08 -29.34
CA LYS A 578 26.47 -2.33 -29.11
C LYS A 578 26.06 -2.93 -27.77
N TYR A 579 25.79 -4.22 -27.76
CA TYR A 579 25.51 -5.00 -26.56
C TYR A 579 26.06 -6.42 -26.72
N ASN A 580 26.90 -6.90 -25.80
CA ASN A 580 27.52 -8.25 -25.81
C ASN A 580 28.16 -8.64 -27.15
N ASN A 581 29.02 -7.84 -27.71
CA ASN A 581 29.65 -8.02 -29.00
C ASN A 581 28.73 -8.00 -30.23
N ASP A 582 27.42 -7.93 -30.02
CA ASP A 582 26.43 -7.78 -31.09
C ASP A 582 26.16 -6.28 -31.37
N THR A 583 25.86 -5.98 -32.60
CA THR A 583 25.49 -4.65 -33.04
C THR A 583 23.99 -4.63 -33.35
N PHE A 584 23.28 -3.69 -32.77
CA PHE A 584 21.84 -3.49 -32.97
C PHE A 584 21.63 -2.18 -33.73
N VAL A 585 20.90 -2.23 -34.82
CA VAL A 585 20.64 -1.09 -35.71
C VAL A 585 19.14 -0.77 -35.70
N GLN A 586 18.80 0.51 -35.78
CA GLN A 586 17.41 0.96 -35.79
C GLN A 586 16.63 0.32 -36.94
N GLY A 587 15.62 -0.48 -36.60
CA GLY A 587 14.69 -1.10 -37.53
C GLY A 587 13.34 -0.39 -37.56
N TRP A 588 12.96 0.25 -36.45
CA TRP A 588 11.70 0.99 -36.33
C TRP A 588 11.86 2.14 -35.32
N ASP A 589 11.12 3.24 -35.53
CA ASP A 589 11.15 4.42 -34.65
C ASP A 589 9.83 5.18 -34.71
N LEU A 590 9.24 5.41 -33.55
CA LEU A 590 8.17 6.38 -33.32
C LEU A 590 8.36 6.97 -31.91
N ALA A 591 8.78 8.23 -31.85
CA ALA A 591 9.11 8.88 -30.58
C ALA A 591 8.02 8.70 -29.51
N PRO A 592 8.37 8.35 -28.27
CA PRO A 592 9.71 8.25 -27.70
C PRO A 592 10.32 6.82 -27.71
N VAL A 593 9.90 5.93 -28.57
CA VAL A 593 10.32 4.53 -28.61
C VAL A 593 11.02 4.22 -29.94
N SER A 594 12.18 3.58 -29.87
CA SER A 594 12.86 2.98 -31.02
C SER A 594 13.06 1.48 -30.78
N VAL A 595 12.97 0.69 -31.84
CA VAL A 595 13.33 -0.73 -31.82
C VAL A 595 14.57 -0.92 -32.69
N LEU A 596 15.64 -1.43 -32.07
CA LEU A 596 16.88 -1.76 -32.75
C LEU A 596 16.97 -3.28 -32.90
N MET A 597 17.13 -3.74 -34.15
CA MET A 597 17.24 -5.17 -34.47
C MET A 597 18.71 -5.60 -34.49
N LYS A 598 18.96 -6.82 -34.07
CA LYS A 598 20.29 -7.43 -34.19
C LYS A 598 20.67 -7.52 -35.68
N ARG A 599 21.87 -7.01 -36.01
CA ARG A 599 22.44 -7.08 -37.36
C ARG A 599 23.06 -8.44 -37.67
#